data_1908ac34388c8d5b7e58ba8e86a2f4cd
#
_entry.id   1908ac34388c8d5b7e58ba8e86a2f4cd
#
_cell.length_a   1.000
_cell.length_b   1.000
_cell.length_c   1.000
_cell.angle_alpha   90.00
_cell.angle_beta   90.00
_cell.angle_gamma   90.00
#
_symmetry.space_group_name_H-M   'P 1'
#
loop_
_entity.id
_entity.type
_entity.pdbx_description
1 polymer ?
#
loop_
_entity_poly.entity_id
_entity_poly.type
_entity_poly.pdbx_seq_one_letter_code
_entity_poly.pdbx_strand_id
1 'polypeptide(L)'
;VPLILVVNAAPAIADPIDPYPLCDNDQNGTEDFDLTSKNTEIENGLPNITLTYYNSEADENLGDPATEILTPTTYISSGGETIWVRATDLAGCITIGSFDLVAGMIPTFTEVPLLQFCDDATLDGFITFDLDAQTPIIDNGDPNLIVTYHPTQAEAEASTNPILVNPYTNIINPEFIGVRVEDGTTGCFATFEMELNVISIIAGTPGTPTELIECDEEPNDGVVEFTLTDADAIITNGQTGTVVTYH
;
A
#
# COMPACT_ATOMS: atom_id res chain seq x y z
N VAL A 1 -65.23 27.77 -13.79
CA VAL A 1 -64.37 26.69 -13.22
C VAL A 1 -63.20 27.39 -12.53
N PRO A 2 -62.95 27.15 -11.25
CA PRO A 2 -61.79 27.73 -10.57
C PRO A 2 -60.49 27.18 -11.17
N LEU A 3 -59.50 28.04 -11.37
CA LEU A 3 -58.10 27.67 -11.68
C LEU A 3 -57.43 27.27 -10.37
N ILE A 4 -56.90 26.04 -10.31
CA ILE A 4 -56.11 25.56 -9.17
C ILE A 4 -54.66 25.70 -9.54
N LEU A 5 -53.89 26.45 -8.72
CA LEU A 5 -52.45 26.55 -8.84
C LEU A 5 -51.82 25.64 -7.78
N VAL A 6 -50.91 24.75 -8.24
CA VAL A 6 -50.17 23.83 -7.38
C VAL A 6 -48.69 24.14 -7.54
N VAL A 7 -47.98 24.30 -6.41
CA VAL A 7 -46.54 24.43 -6.35
C VAL A 7 -45.98 23.16 -5.74
N ASN A 8 -45.19 22.43 -6.52
CA ASN A 8 -44.45 21.26 -6.03
C ASN A 8 -43.05 21.66 -5.58
N ALA A 9 -42.56 21.01 -4.51
CA ALA A 9 -41.17 21.18 -4.08
C ALA A 9 -40.24 20.43 -5.04
N ALA A 10 -39.05 21.01 -5.30
CA ALA A 10 -38.01 20.31 -6.04
C ALA A 10 -37.46 19.13 -5.21
N PRO A 11 -36.95 18.07 -5.86
CA PRO A 11 -36.40 16.90 -5.16
C PRO A 11 -35.17 17.28 -4.31
N ALA A 12 -35.13 16.79 -3.05
CA ALA A 12 -34.03 17.06 -2.12
C ALA A 12 -32.96 15.95 -2.27
N ILE A 13 -32.14 16.02 -3.31
CA ILE A 13 -31.01 15.11 -3.54
C ILE A 13 -29.89 15.30 -2.52
N ALA A 14 -28.88 14.43 -2.52
CA ALA A 14 -27.69 14.61 -1.72
C ALA A 14 -26.96 15.93 -2.09
N ASP A 15 -26.50 16.66 -1.05
CA ASP A 15 -25.68 17.87 -1.19
C ASP A 15 -24.83 18.03 0.07
N PRO A 16 -23.49 17.94 -0.02
CA PRO A 16 -22.72 17.63 -1.23
C PRO A 16 -22.88 16.17 -1.70
N ILE A 17 -22.56 15.90 -2.98
CA ILE A 17 -22.33 14.56 -3.50
C ILE A 17 -20.83 14.29 -3.38
N ASP A 18 -20.44 13.13 -2.83
CA ASP A 18 -19.04 12.77 -2.65
C ASP A 18 -18.32 12.61 -4.01
N PRO A 19 -17.03 12.95 -4.13
CA PRO A 19 -16.23 12.67 -5.30
C PRO A 19 -16.27 11.18 -5.67
N TYR A 20 -16.07 10.88 -6.97
CA TYR A 20 -16.02 9.51 -7.45
C TYR A 20 -14.57 9.12 -7.81
N PRO A 21 -13.83 8.46 -6.87
CA PRO A 21 -12.46 8.02 -7.13
C PRO A 21 -12.45 6.66 -7.83
N LEU A 22 -11.56 6.52 -8.83
CA LEU A 22 -11.11 5.25 -9.40
C LEU A 22 -9.59 5.27 -9.51
N CYS A 23 -8.97 4.08 -9.48
CA CYS A 23 -7.53 3.95 -9.58
C CYS A 23 -7.13 3.42 -10.94
N ASP A 24 -6.24 4.14 -11.63
CA ASP A 24 -5.66 3.75 -12.91
C ASP A 24 -4.67 2.59 -12.71
N ASN A 25 -5.22 1.37 -12.73
CA ASN A 25 -4.47 0.15 -12.46
C ASN A 25 -3.61 -0.31 -13.65
N ASP A 26 -3.96 0.08 -14.86
CA ASP A 26 -3.21 -0.26 -16.07
C ASP A 26 -2.30 0.88 -16.55
N GLN A 27 -2.33 1.99 -15.83
CA GLN A 27 -1.48 3.18 -16.04
C GLN A 27 -1.60 3.76 -17.47
N ASN A 28 -2.81 3.67 -18.05
CA ASN A 28 -3.08 4.21 -19.38
C ASN A 28 -3.49 5.70 -19.35
N GLY A 29 -3.69 6.27 -18.15
CA GLY A 29 -4.05 7.67 -17.91
C GLY A 29 -5.55 7.95 -18.02
N THR A 30 -6.40 6.93 -18.12
CA THR A 30 -7.86 7.08 -18.19
C THR A 30 -8.57 5.93 -17.48
N GLU A 31 -9.77 6.21 -16.93
CA GLU A 31 -10.62 5.22 -16.29
C GLU A 31 -12.03 5.22 -16.89
N ASP A 32 -12.70 4.07 -16.81
CA ASP A 32 -14.08 3.88 -17.25
C ASP A 32 -15.03 4.04 -16.06
N PHE A 33 -15.60 5.23 -15.91
CA PHE A 33 -16.49 5.58 -14.81
C PHE A 33 -17.92 5.17 -15.12
N ASP A 34 -18.50 4.33 -14.25
CA ASP A 34 -19.96 4.11 -14.23
C ASP A 34 -20.62 5.20 -13.37
N LEU A 35 -20.99 6.32 -13.98
CA LEU A 35 -21.63 7.45 -13.30
C LEU A 35 -22.93 7.02 -12.60
N THR A 36 -23.61 5.98 -13.12
CA THR A 36 -24.87 5.49 -12.55
C THR A 36 -24.67 4.79 -11.20
N SER A 37 -23.43 4.40 -10.86
CA SER A 37 -23.09 3.86 -9.53
C SER A 37 -23.38 4.87 -8.41
N LYS A 38 -23.35 6.19 -8.73
CA LYS A 38 -23.67 7.28 -7.81
C LYS A 38 -25.17 7.53 -7.62
N ASN A 39 -26.05 6.89 -8.42
CA ASN A 39 -27.49 7.15 -8.39
C ASN A 39 -28.08 7.05 -6.99
N THR A 40 -27.76 5.97 -6.26
CA THR A 40 -28.33 5.73 -4.92
C THR A 40 -27.96 6.82 -3.93
N GLU A 41 -26.72 7.31 -4.00
CA GLU A 41 -26.26 8.44 -3.18
C GLU A 41 -26.99 9.71 -3.57
N ILE A 42 -27.02 10.04 -4.87
CA ILE A 42 -27.64 11.25 -5.40
C ILE A 42 -29.12 11.31 -5.07
N GLU A 43 -29.83 10.21 -5.29
CA GLU A 43 -31.28 10.10 -5.01
C GLU A 43 -31.62 10.29 -3.54
N ASN A 44 -30.68 10.06 -2.61
CA ASN A 44 -30.86 10.28 -1.17
C ASN A 44 -32.14 9.62 -0.61
N GLY A 45 -32.47 8.44 -1.14
CA GLY A 45 -33.67 7.69 -0.76
C GLY A 45 -34.99 8.20 -1.34
N LEU A 46 -34.94 9.19 -2.25
CA LEU A 46 -36.14 9.68 -2.94
C LEU A 46 -36.57 8.69 -4.02
N PRO A 47 -37.89 8.32 -4.08
CA PRO A 47 -38.38 7.46 -5.12
C PRO A 47 -38.70 8.23 -6.44
N ASN A 48 -38.61 7.56 -7.55
CA ASN A 48 -39.04 8.06 -8.86
C ASN A 48 -38.32 9.35 -9.32
N ILE A 49 -37.03 9.43 -9.08
CA ILE A 49 -36.17 10.47 -9.60
C ILE A 49 -35.52 9.97 -10.90
N THR A 50 -35.48 10.83 -11.91
CA THR A 50 -34.75 10.60 -13.15
C THR A 50 -33.48 11.44 -13.08
N LEU A 51 -32.31 10.78 -13.24
CA LEU A 51 -30.99 11.44 -13.25
C LEU A 51 -30.46 11.50 -14.68
N THR A 52 -29.99 12.68 -15.07
CA THR A 52 -29.25 12.90 -16.32
C THR A 52 -27.94 13.62 -16.02
N TYR A 53 -26.90 13.31 -16.79
CA TYR A 53 -25.53 13.74 -16.55
C TYR A 53 -25.03 14.63 -17.66
N TYR A 54 -24.21 15.64 -17.30
CA TYR A 54 -23.68 16.66 -18.21
C TYR A 54 -22.22 16.99 -17.87
N ASN A 55 -21.47 17.42 -18.89
CA ASN A 55 -20.07 17.84 -18.74
C ASN A 55 -19.90 19.28 -18.24
N SER A 56 -20.96 20.07 -18.21
CA SER A 56 -20.92 21.46 -17.75
C SER A 56 -22.21 21.89 -17.06
N GLU A 57 -22.09 22.84 -16.14
CA GLU A 57 -23.24 23.49 -15.47
C GLU A 57 -24.16 24.17 -16.47
N ALA A 58 -23.61 24.76 -17.55
CA ALA A 58 -24.37 25.46 -18.56
C ALA A 58 -25.30 24.50 -19.32
N ASP A 59 -24.79 23.32 -19.71
CA ASP A 59 -25.55 22.29 -20.40
C ASP A 59 -26.61 21.66 -19.49
N GLU A 60 -26.27 21.43 -18.24
CA GLU A 60 -27.21 20.93 -17.23
C GLU A 60 -28.36 21.94 -17.03
N ASN A 61 -28.06 23.22 -16.86
CA ASN A 61 -29.06 24.28 -16.68
C ASN A 61 -30.02 24.39 -17.89
N LEU A 62 -29.54 24.18 -19.11
CA LEU A 62 -30.36 24.14 -20.32
C LEU A 62 -31.20 22.88 -20.36
N GLY A 63 -30.69 21.75 -19.85
CA GLY A 63 -31.33 20.43 -19.90
C GLY A 63 -31.55 19.97 -21.35
N ASP A 64 -30.62 20.31 -22.26
CA ASP A 64 -30.67 19.93 -23.65
C ASP A 64 -30.24 18.47 -23.82
N PRO A 65 -31.12 17.57 -24.28
CA PRO A 65 -30.75 16.17 -24.52
C PRO A 65 -29.58 15.98 -25.50
N ALA A 66 -29.26 16.98 -26.31
CA ALA A 66 -28.11 16.90 -27.22
C ALA A 66 -26.74 17.05 -26.53
N THR A 67 -26.70 17.60 -25.32
CA THR A 67 -25.49 17.77 -24.51
C THR A 67 -25.40 16.81 -23.33
N GLU A 68 -26.41 15.95 -23.18
CA GLU A 68 -26.45 14.89 -22.16
C GLU A 68 -25.37 13.84 -22.43
N ILE A 69 -24.75 13.31 -21.36
CA ILE A 69 -23.87 12.15 -21.42
C ILE A 69 -24.72 10.90 -21.70
N LEU A 70 -24.69 10.42 -22.94
CA LEU A 70 -25.57 9.34 -23.42
C LEU A 70 -25.11 7.94 -22.94
N THR A 71 -23.86 7.78 -22.52
CA THR A 71 -23.28 6.53 -22.03
C THR A 71 -22.76 6.68 -20.60
N PRO A 72 -23.64 6.98 -19.62
CA PRO A 72 -23.19 7.24 -18.25
C PRO A 72 -22.63 6.00 -17.55
N THR A 73 -22.87 4.80 -18.05
CA THR A 73 -22.34 3.53 -17.52
C THR A 73 -20.90 3.22 -17.99
N THR A 74 -20.39 3.97 -18.97
CA THR A 74 -19.07 3.75 -19.60
C THR A 74 -18.46 5.08 -20.00
N TYR A 75 -18.29 5.96 -19.01
CA TYR A 75 -17.75 7.30 -19.23
C TYR A 75 -16.24 7.30 -19.04
N ILE A 76 -15.48 7.38 -20.14
CA ILE A 76 -14.01 7.38 -20.11
C ILE A 76 -13.50 8.78 -19.76
N SER A 77 -12.70 8.86 -18.69
CA SER A 77 -12.13 10.11 -18.21
C SER A 77 -10.72 9.91 -17.61
N SER A 78 -9.89 10.94 -17.70
CA SER A 78 -8.61 11.02 -16.96
C SER A 78 -8.78 11.62 -15.56
N GLY A 79 -10.01 11.86 -15.11
CA GLY A 79 -10.30 12.52 -13.84
C GLY A 79 -10.05 14.04 -13.87
N GLY A 80 -10.30 14.68 -12.72
CA GLY A 80 -10.11 16.12 -12.56
C GLY A 80 -11.22 16.97 -13.17
N GLU A 81 -12.29 16.37 -13.67
CA GLU A 81 -13.47 17.07 -14.20
C GLU A 81 -14.66 16.92 -13.26
N THR A 82 -15.57 17.89 -13.33
CA THR A 82 -16.82 17.88 -12.57
C THR A 82 -17.96 17.40 -13.45
N ILE A 83 -18.68 16.39 -13.01
CA ILE A 83 -19.91 15.92 -13.63
C ILE A 83 -21.08 16.63 -12.99
N TRP A 84 -21.95 17.20 -13.83
CA TRP A 84 -23.17 17.88 -13.40
C TRP A 84 -24.37 16.94 -13.55
N VAL A 85 -25.26 16.97 -12.57
CA VAL A 85 -26.39 16.05 -12.47
C VAL A 85 -27.68 16.84 -12.38
N ARG A 86 -28.63 16.51 -13.24
CA ARG A 86 -29.99 17.02 -13.20
C ARG A 86 -30.92 15.93 -12.68
N ALA A 87 -31.48 16.15 -11.51
CA ALA A 87 -32.47 15.28 -10.89
C ALA A 87 -33.87 15.83 -11.16
N THR A 88 -34.71 15.03 -11.81
CA THR A 88 -36.08 15.42 -12.19
C THR A 88 -37.08 14.47 -11.51
N ASP A 89 -38.07 15.01 -10.82
CA ASP A 89 -39.16 14.25 -10.23
C ASP A 89 -40.31 14.02 -11.24
N LEU A 90 -41.32 13.25 -10.84
CA LEU A 90 -42.51 12.97 -11.66
C LEU A 90 -43.36 14.19 -12.02
N ALA A 91 -43.23 15.29 -11.23
CA ALA A 91 -43.93 16.54 -11.49
C ALA A 91 -43.17 17.43 -12.46
N GLY A 92 -41.92 17.06 -12.82
CA GLY A 92 -41.03 17.85 -13.66
C GLY A 92 -40.27 18.93 -12.89
N CYS A 93 -40.29 18.89 -11.54
CA CYS A 93 -39.44 19.76 -10.72
C CYS A 93 -38.00 19.24 -10.75
N ILE A 94 -37.04 20.15 -10.80
CA ILE A 94 -35.63 19.83 -10.96
C ILE A 94 -34.77 20.31 -9.77
N THR A 95 -33.71 19.57 -9.47
CA THR A 95 -32.59 19.99 -8.63
C THR A 95 -31.29 19.63 -9.34
N ILE A 96 -30.31 20.51 -9.21
CA ILE A 96 -28.98 20.37 -9.78
C ILE A 96 -28.02 19.94 -8.68
N GLY A 97 -27.10 19.04 -9.01
CA GLY A 97 -25.98 18.63 -8.19
C GLY A 97 -24.72 18.48 -9.02
N SER A 98 -23.60 18.27 -8.39
CA SER A 98 -22.34 17.96 -9.08
C SER A 98 -21.42 17.13 -8.20
N PHE A 99 -20.53 16.37 -8.84
CA PHE A 99 -19.45 15.63 -8.17
C PHE A 99 -18.23 15.59 -9.09
N ASP A 100 -17.05 15.48 -8.47
CA ASP A 100 -15.78 15.42 -9.18
C ASP A 100 -15.39 13.98 -9.48
N LEU A 101 -14.88 13.71 -10.69
CA LEU A 101 -14.20 12.46 -11.03
C LEU A 101 -12.73 12.57 -10.62
N VAL A 102 -12.24 11.54 -9.93
CA VAL A 102 -10.85 11.46 -9.51
C VAL A 102 -10.24 10.16 -10.06
N ALA A 103 -9.35 10.27 -11.06
CA ALA A 103 -8.52 9.16 -11.50
C ALA A 103 -7.19 9.23 -10.74
N GLY A 104 -7.00 8.32 -9.79
CA GLY A 104 -5.78 8.23 -9.00
C GLY A 104 -4.78 7.29 -9.64
N MET A 105 -3.50 7.65 -9.61
CA MET A 105 -2.43 6.73 -10.00
C MET A 105 -2.08 5.78 -8.86
N ILE A 106 -1.67 4.56 -9.19
CA ILE A 106 -1.05 3.66 -8.21
C ILE A 106 0.24 4.33 -7.71
N PRO A 107 0.47 4.37 -6.40
CA PRO A 107 1.67 5.00 -5.85
C PRO A 107 2.93 4.27 -6.29
N THR A 108 3.99 5.03 -6.57
CA THR A 108 5.33 4.48 -6.82
C THR A 108 6.08 4.37 -5.49
N PHE A 109 6.58 3.19 -5.17
CA PHE A 109 7.26 2.89 -3.91
C PHE A 109 8.40 1.90 -4.13
N THR A 110 9.18 1.63 -3.09
CA THR A 110 10.23 0.61 -3.11
C THR A 110 9.77 -0.62 -2.36
N GLU A 111 9.71 -1.77 -3.02
CA GLU A 111 9.45 -3.03 -2.32
C GLU A 111 10.64 -3.45 -1.47
N VAL A 112 10.37 -3.92 -0.26
CA VAL A 112 11.30 -4.60 0.63
C VAL A 112 10.81 -6.04 0.81
N PRO A 113 11.13 -6.94 -0.13
CA PRO A 113 10.54 -8.28 -0.15
C PRO A 113 11.08 -9.21 0.94
N LEU A 114 12.24 -8.88 1.52
CA LEU A 114 12.89 -9.70 2.55
C LEU A 114 13.48 -8.82 3.63
N LEU A 115 13.12 -9.10 4.87
CA LEU A 115 13.75 -8.55 6.08
C LEU A 115 14.36 -9.69 6.88
N GLN A 116 15.70 -9.79 6.85
CA GLN A 116 16.42 -10.92 7.41
C GLN A 116 17.35 -10.50 8.53
N PHE A 117 17.26 -11.15 9.68
CA PHE A 117 18.13 -10.93 10.83
C PHE A 117 18.61 -12.24 11.44
N CYS A 118 19.72 -12.14 12.17
CA CYS A 118 20.19 -13.26 12.97
C CYS A 118 19.31 -13.45 14.19
N ASP A 119 19.14 -14.73 14.59
CA ASP A 119 18.45 -15.13 15.81
C ASP A 119 19.15 -14.53 17.04
N ASP A 120 18.44 -14.39 18.12
CA ASP A 120 18.99 -13.94 19.38
C ASP A 120 19.62 -15.10 20.19
N ALA A 121 19.95 -14.84 21.44
CA ALA A 121 20.62 -15.83 22.31
C ALA A 121 19.73 -17.03 22.67
N THR A 122 18.41 -16.96 22.46
CA THR A 122 17.47 -18.05 22.74
C THR A 122 17.45 -19.09 21.63
N LEU A 123 17.84 -18.72 20.42
CA LEU A 123 17.92 -19.58 19.23
C LEU A 123 16.61 -20.34 18.95
N ASP A 124 15.50 -19.65 19.13
CA ASP A 124 14.17 -20.24 18.99
C ASP A 124 13.45 -19.86 17.67
N GLY A 125 14.10 -19.04 16.82
CA GLY A 125 13.57 -18.59 15.55
C GLY A 125 12.62 -17.39 15.64
N PHE A 126 12.53 -16.76 16.82
CA PHE A 126 11.66 -15.61 17.07
C PHE A 126 12.46 -14.41 17.53
N ILE A 127 12.32 -13.29 16.80
CA ILE A 127 12.94 -12.01 17.13
C ILE A 127 11.96 -10.87 16.89
N THR A 128 12.35 -9.68 17.30
CA THR A 128 11.58 -8.47 17.00
C THR A 128 12.09 -7.79 15.75
N PHE A 129 11.16 -7.39 14.86
CA PHE A 129 11.40 -6.63 13.64
C PHE A 129 10.89 -5.21 13.81
N ASP A 130 11.73 -4.22 13.50
CA ASP A 130 11.30 -2.83 13.44
C ASP A 130 10.71 -2.54 12.05
N LEU A 131 9.38 -2.66 11.94
CA LEU A 131 8.66 -2.42 10.70
C LEU A 131 8.60 -0.93 10.37
N ASP A 132 8.49 -0.06 11.39
CA ASP A 132 8.45 1.39 11.18
C ASP A 132 9.75 1.92 10.54
N ALA A 133 10.88 1.26 10.82
CA ALA A 133 12.15 1.59 10.19
C ALA A 133 12.18 1.29 8.67
N GLN A 134 11.25 0.45 8.17
CA GLN A 134 11.14 0.14 6.74
C GLN A 134 10.27 1.17 6.00
N THR A 135 9.35 1.83 6.70
CA THR A 135 8.43 2.81 6.11
C THR A 135 9.13 3.86 5.24
N PRO A 136 10.17 4.59 5.71
CA PRO A 136 10.84 5.61 4.90
C PRO A 136 11.63 5.05 3.70
N ILE A 137 11.90 3.74 3.68
CA ILE A 137 12.51 3.05 2.54
C ILE A 137 11.43 2.74 1.50
N ILE A 138 10.26 2.26 1.98
CA ILE A 138 9.14 1.84 1.14
C ILE A 138 8.50 3.06 0.47
N ASP A 139 8.18 4.11 1.23
CA ASP A 139 7.52 5.32 0.74
C ASP A 139 8.46 6.28 -0.01
N ASN A 140 9.78 5.96 -0.09
CA ASN A 140 10.81 6.83 -0.69
C ASN A 140 10.87 8.23 -0.06
N GLY A 141 10.36 8.38 1.18
CA GLY A 141 10.27 9.66 1.89
C GLY A 141 9.13 10.55 1.39
N ASP A 142 8.16 10.03 0.65
CA ASP A 142 6.95 10.77 0.25
C ASP A 142 5.94 10.81 1.41
N PRO A 143 5.67 12.00 1.99
CA PRO A 143 4.77 12.13 3.13
C PRO A 143 3.28 11.91 2.78
N ASN A 144 2.92 11.82 1.49
CA ASN A 144 1.56 11.52 1.06
C ASN A 144 1.28 10.03 1.02
N LEU A 145 2.31 9.18 1.06
CA LEU A 145 2.14 7.73 1.08
C LEU A 145 1.93 7.23 2.51
N ILE A 146 0.94 6.38 2.66
CA ILE A 146 0.61 5.71 3.92
C ILE A 146 1.01 4.25 3.78
N VAL A 147 2.00 3.82 4.56
CA VAL A 147 2.44 2.42 4.60
C VAL A 147 1.83 1.74 5.82
N THR A 148 1.16 0.61 5.59
CA THR A 148 0.61 -0.23 6.66
C THR A 148 1.03 -1.68 6.48
N TYR A 149 1.19 -2.38 7.61
CA TYR A 149 1.60 -3.77 7.66
C TYR A 149 0.45 -4.62 8.16
N HIS A 150 0.26 -5.79 7.58
CA HIS A 150 -0.87 -6.68 7.87
C HIS A 150 -0.38 -8.13 8.00
N PRO A 151 -1.04 -8.98 8.81
CA PRO A 151 -0.63 -10.39 8.97
C PRO A 151 -0.61 -11.19 7.66
N THR A 152 -1.42 -10.80 6.67
CA THR A 152 -1.50 -11.45 5.37
C THR A 152 -1.67 -10.44 4.24
N GLN A 153 -1.29 -10.81 3.02
CA GLN A 153 -1.52 -9.99 1.83
C GLN A 153 -3.00 -9.70 1.59
N ALA A 154 -3.87 -10.68 1.81
CA ALA A 154 -5.32 -10.49 1.66
C ALA A 154 -5.88 -9.44 2.63
N GLU A 155 -5.34 -9.34 3.85
CA GLU A 155 -5.70 -8.29 4.81
C GLU A 155 -5.14 -6.93 4.41
N ALA A 156 -3.94 -6.88 3.82
CA ALA A 156 -3.38 -5.67 3.23
C ALA A 156 -4.23 -5.15 2.06
N GLU A 157 -4.66 -6.03 1.16
CA GLU A 157 -5.56 -5.70 0.05
C GLU A 157 -6.91 -5.15 0.56
N ALA A 158 -7.46 -5.78 1.60
CA ALA A 158 -8.73 -5.38 2.21
C ALA A 158 -8.62 -4.21 3.19
N SER A 159 -7.41 -3.70 3.47
CA SER A 159 -7.13 -2.69 4.51
C SER A 159 -7.71 -3.04 5.88
N THR A 160 -7.59 -4.31 6.27
CA THR A 160 -8.13 -4.85 7.53
C THR A 160 -7.02 -5.36 8.44
N ASN A 161 -7.28 -5.38 9.75
CA ASN A 161 -6.42 -5.96 10.77
C ASN A 161 -4.94 -5.54 10.71
N PRO A 162 -4.62 -4.23 10.69
CA PRO A 162 -3.23 -3.80 10.61
C PRO A 162 -2.42 -4.20 11.84
N ILE A 163 -1.13 -4.50 11.64
CA ILE A 163 -0.16 -4.72 12.71
C ILE A 163 0.15 -3.35 13.35
N LEU A 164 -0.32 -3.14 14.58
CA LEU A 164 -0.19 -1.88 15.30
C LEU A 164 0.97 -1.87 16.31
N VAL A 165 1.62 -3.02 16.53
CA VAL A 165 2.71 -3.16 17.50
C VAL A 165 4.03 -3.11 16.79
N ASN A 166 4.87 -2.13 17.14
CA ASN A 166 6.24 -2.03 16.68
C ASN A 166 7.18 -1.88 17.91
N PRO A 167 8.27 -2.66 18.05
CA PRO A 167 8.70 -3.70 17.12
C PRO A 167 7.77 -4.93 17.12
N TYR A 168 7.62 -5.55 15.97
CA TYR A 168 6.79 -6.73 15.75
C TYR A 168 7.60 -8.01 15.98
N THR A 169 7.08 -8.96 16.75
CA THR A 169 7.71 -10.28 16.90
C THR A 169 7.07 -11.26 15.94
N ASN A 170 7.86 -11.94 15.12
CA ASN A 170 7.36 -12.96 14.20
C ASN A 170 6.69 -14.10 14.97
N ILE A 171 5.64 -14.70 14.39
CA ILE A 171 4.89 -15.80 14.99
C ILE A 171 5.25 -17.18 14.40
N ILE A 172 5.96 -17.17 13.28
CA ILE A 172 6.48 -18.34 12.57
C ILE A 172 7.77 -17.93 11.87
N ASN A 173 8.63 -18.86 11.50
CA ASN A 173 9.85 -18.56 10.77
C ASN A 173 10.01 -19.50 9.55
N PRO A 174 10.13 -18.96 8.29
CA PRO A 174 9.89 -17.56 7.93
C PRO A 174 8.40 -17.19 8.03
N GLU A 175 8.12 -15.91 8.25
CA GLU A 175 6.77 -15.36 8.23
C GLU A 175 6.60 -14.43 7.04
N PHE A 176 5.43 -14.49 6.38
CA PHE A 176 5.07 -13.60 5.28
C PHE A 176 3.97 -12.66 5.74
N ILE A 177 4.24 -11.36 5.71
CA ILE A 177 3.28 -10.31 6.04
C ILE A 177 2.91 -9.51 4.80
N GLY A 178 1.69 -8.99 4.76
CA GLY A 178 1.24 -8.09 3.70
C GLY A 178 1.63 -6.64 4.00
N VAL A 179 2.14 -5.94 3.01
CA VAL A 179 2.41 -4.50 3.07
C VAL A 179 1.48 -3.79 2.10
N ARG A 180 0.78 -2.76 2.58
CA ARG A 180 -0.06 -1.87 1.77
C ARG A 180 0.58 -0.49 1.72
N VAL A 181 0.70 0.05 0.51
CA VAL A 181 1.13 1.42 0.26
C VAL A 181 -0.01 2.14 -0.41
N GLU A 182 -0.53 3.17 0.24
CA GLU A 182 -1.71 3.92 -0.20
C GLU A 182 -1.36 5.40 -0.37
N ASP A 183 -1.82 6.01 -1.46
CA ASP A 183 -1.79 7.46 -1.61
C ASP A 183 -2.90 8.08 -0.76
N GLY A 184 -2.51 8.88 0.24
CA GLY A 184 -3.43 9.48 1.21
C GLY A 184 -4.39 10.52 0.62
N THR A 185 -4.18 10.94 -0.64
CA THR A 185 -5.03 11.92 -1.33
C THR A 185 -6.11 11.22 -2.16
N THR A 186 -5.71 10.19 -2.91
CA THR A 186 -6.60 9.50 -3.86
C THR A 186 -7.18 8.21 -3.29
N GLY A 187 -6.54 7.61 -2.27
CA GLY A 187 -6.88 6.30 -1.74
C GLY A 187 -6.41 5.15 -2.63
N CYS A 188 -5.72 5.42 -3.73
CA CYS A 188 -5.16 4.39 -4.59
C CYS A 188 -3.98 3.70 -3.91
N PHE A 189 -3.90 2.39 -4.05
CA PHE A 189 -2.93 1.60 -3.32
C PHE A 189 -2.34 0.48 -4.15
N ALA A 190 -1.21 -0.03 -3.69
CA ALA A 190 -0.65 -1.32 -4.09
C ALA A 190 -0.25 -2.12 -2.85
N THR A 191 -0.09 -3.42 -3.02
CA THR A 191 0.34 -4.33 -1.94
C THR A 191 1.46 -5.24 -2.41
N PHE A 192 2.31 -5.66 -1.48
CA PHE A 192 3.31 -6.70 -1.71
C PHE A 192 3.50 -7.55 -0.46
N GLU A 193 4.10 -8.73 -0.61
CA GLU A 193 4.50 -9.57 0.53
C GLU A 193 5.92 -9.23 0.96
N MET A 194 6.13 -9.16 2.28
CA MET A 194 7.43 -9.03 2.93
C MET A 194 7.70 -10.30 3.73
N GLU A 195 8.81 -10.97 3.43
CA GLU A 195 9.29 -12.11 4.21
C GLU A 195 10.09 -11.62 5.42
N LEU A 196 9.68 -12.03 6.62
CA LEU A 196 10.42 -11.89 7.86
C LEU A 196 11.16 -13.20 8.12
N ASN A 197 12.49 -13.18 8.01
CA ASN A 197 13.31 -14.37 8.09
C ASN A 197 14.33 -14.27 9.22
N VAL A 198 14.31 -15.22 10.14
CA VAL A 198 15.28 -15.35 11.23
C VAL A 198 16.26 -16.44 10.88
N ILE A 199 17.55 -16.04 10.73
CA ILE A 199 18.63 -16.99 10.45
C ILE A 199 19.22 -17.46 11.79
N SER A 200 19.16 -18.76 12.04
CA SER A 200 19.84 -19.33 13.20
C SER A 200 21.32 -19.09 13.09
N ILE A 201 21.87 -18.34 14.03
CA ILE A 201 23.31 -18.33 14.22
C ILE A 201 23.62 -19.71 14.78
N ILE A 202 24.26 -20.56 14.01
CA ILE A 202 24.91 -21.72 14.60
C ILE A 202 26.11 -21.14 15.37
N ALA A 203 25.87 -20.70 16.59
CA ALA A 203 26.92 -20.39 17.53
C ALA A 203 27.58 -21.71 17.94
N GLY A 204 28.36 -22.26 17.02
CA GLY A 204 29.29 -23.28 17.40
C GLY A 204 30.22 -22.69 18.44
N THR A 205 30.46 -23.41 19.49
CA THR A 205 31.48 -23.05 20.46
C THR A 205 32.82 -23.02 19.71
N PRO A 206 33.51 -21.86 19.60
CA PRO A 206 34.83 -21.84 18.99
C PRO A 206 35.71 -22.83 19.68
N GLY A 207 36.47 -23.59 18.89
CA GLY A 207 37.52 -24.45 19.48
C GLY A 207 38.57 -23.58 20.17
N THR A 208 39.15 -24.09 21.23
CA THR A 208 40.27 -23.42 21.87
C THR A 208 41.53 -23.74 21.06
N PRO A 209 42.16 -22.75 20.38
CA PRO A 209 43.37 -23.01 19.63
C PRO A 209 44.49 -23.43 20.55
N THR A 210 45.26 -24.38 20.12
CA THR A 210 46.52 -24.75 20.77
C THR A 210 47.61 -23.73 20.43
N GLU A 211 48.66 -23.67 21.20
CA GLU A 211 49.82 -22.84 20.88
C GLU A 211 50.34 -23.17 19.48
N LEU A 212 50.61 -22.16 18.66
CA LEU A 212 51.41 -22.28 17.45
C LEU A 212 52.87 -22.22 17.86
N ILE A 213 53.62 -23.28 17.58
CA ILE A 213 55.03 -23.40 17.97
C ILE A 213 55.84 -23.52 16.68
N GLU A 214 56.75 -22.55 16.50
CA GLU A 214 57.71 -22.57 15.40
C GLU A 214 59.13 -22.52 15.99
N CYS A 215 60.06 -23.08 15.27
CA CYS A 215 61.49 -23.02 15.66
C CYS A 215 62.13 -21.80 14.99
N ASP A 216 62.86 -21.01 15.80
CA ASP A 216 63.70 -19.93 15.30
C ASP A 216 64.90 -20.56 14.59
N GLU A 217 64.90 -20.49 13.25
CA GLU A 217 65.98 -20.97 12.41
C GLU A 217 67.10 -19.91 12.27
N GLU A 218 68.25 -20.30 11.77
CA GLU A 218 69.36 -19.32 11.60
C GLU A 218 68.87 -18.07 10.81
N PRO A 219 69.08 -16.85 11.38
CA PRO A 219 70.13 -16.43 12.30
C PRO A 219 69.80 -16.41 13.82
N ASN A 220 68.81 -17.12 14.31
CA ASN A 220 68.37 -17.19 15.73
C ASN A 220 68.23 -15.78 16.36
N ASP A 221 67.44 -14.94 15.70
CA ASP A 221 67.23 -13.54 16.10
C ASP A 221 65.96 -13.31 16.92
N GLY A 222 65.27 -14.38 17.27
CA GLY A 222 64.00 -14.34 18.03
C GLY A 222 62.81 -13.93 17.17
N VAL A 223 62.93 -13.94 15.83
CA VAL A 223 61.87 -13.61 14.88
C VAL A 223 61.56 -14.81 14.02
N VAL A 224 60.28 -15.22 14.03
CA VAL A 224 59.78 -16.32 13.19
C VAL A 224 58.44 -15.95 12.58
N GLU A 225 58.15 -16.46 11.40
CA GLU A 225 56.88 -16.25 10.72
C GLU A 225 55.88 -17.35 11.13
N PHE A 226 54.73 -16.96 11.67
CA PHE A 226 53.63 -17.87 12.04
C PHE A 226 52.53 -17.85 10.96
N THR A 227 52.10 -19.03 10.51
CA THR A 227 50.93 -19.19 9.65
C THR A 227 49.67 -19.27 10.52
N LEU A 228 49.04 -18.13 10.80
CA LEU A 228 47.88 -18.06 11.70
C LEU A 228 46.70 -18.93 11.23
N THR A 229 46.56 -19.11 9.92
CA THR A 229 45.48 -19.91 9.32
C THR A 229 45.57 -21.42 9.67
N ASP A 230 46.71 -21.89 10.19
CA ASP A 230 46.83 -23.28 10.65
C ASP A 230 45.95 -23.54 11.90
N ALA A 231 45.56 -22.50 12.62
CA ALA A 231 44.64 -22.56 13.72
C ALA A 231 43.14 -22.55 13.29
N ASP A 232 42.83 -22.20 12.06
CA ASP A 232 41.45 -22.03 11.58
C ASP A 232 40.59 -23.27 11.80
N ALA A 233 41.10 -24.45 11.47
CA ALA A 233 40.37 -25.71 11.64
C ALA A 233 40.01 -26.02 13.10
N ILE A 234 40.87 -25.61 14.03
CA ILE A 234 40.66 -25.80 15.47
C ILE A 234 39.67 -24.76 15.96
N ILE A 235 39.84 -23.49 15.56
CA ILE A 235 38.95 -22.38 15.94
C ILE A 235 37.53 -22.60 15.43
N THR A 236 37.39 -23.01 14.16
CA THR A 236 36.07 -23.29 13.57
C THR A 236 35.41 -24.54 14.13
N ASN A 237 36.15 -25.42 14.79
CA ASN A 237 35.68 -26.66 15.42
C ASN A 237 34.78 -27.48 14.48
N GLY A 238 35.15 -27.56 13.19
CA GLY A 238 34.41 -28.30 12.16
C GLY A 238 33.14 -27.61 11.64
N GLN A 239 32.87 -26.36 12.01
CA GLN A 239 31.73 -25.62 11.48
C GLN A 239 31.96 -25.24 10.04
N THR A 240 30.92 -25.38 9.21
CA THR A 240 30.92 -24.96 7.80
C THR A 240 30.32 -23.55 7.67
N GLY A 241 30.88 -22.73 6.77
CA GLY A 241 30.38 -21.38 6.52
C GLY A 241 30.87 -20.32 7.50
N THR A 242 31.77 -20.66 8.44
CA THR A 242 32.44 -19.70 9.34
C THR A 242 33.74 -19.21 8.72
N VAL A 243 34.07 -17.94 8.99
CA VAL A 243 35.33 -17.31 8.58
C VAL A 243 36.04 -16.84 9.84
N VAL A 244 37.36 -17.17 9.96
CA VAL A 244 38.20 -16.70 11.03
C VAL A 244 38.90 -15.41 10.57
N THR A 245 38.88 -14.37 11.39
CA THR A 245 39.60 -13.12 11.17
C THR A 245 40.56 -12.88 12.33
N TYR A 246 41.78 -12.48 12.02
CA TYR A 246 42.82 -12.17 12.98
C TYR A 246 43.01 -10.65 13.03
N HIS A 247 43.08 -10.09 14.24
CA HIS A 247 43.22 -8.66 14.52
C HIS A 247 44.41 -8.37 15.41
#